data_efd7b466dd8d511b4da7e9cd2f37be6f
#
_entry.id   efd7b466dd8d511b4da7e9cd2f37be6f
#
_cell.length_a   1.000
_cell.length_b   1.000
_cell.length_c   1.000
_cell.angle_alpha   90.00
_cell.angle_beta   90.00
_cell.angle_gamma   90.00
#
_symmetry.space_group_name_H-M   'P 1'
#
loop_
_entity.id
_entity.type
_entity.pdbx_description
1 polymer ?
#
loop_
_entity_poly.entity_id
_entity_poly.type
_entity_poly.pdbx_seq_one_letter_code
_entity_poly.pdbx_strand_id
1 'polypeptide(L)'
;MYDAVPRDIVTTATCNRCHDPLAMHGSRWQSPQACSQCHNPTRNTRFDALIHAVHSAGEAGGHDFSEIEYPTDIKDCQVCHTGGTPTDAFPLVATPNAALVCDGTGRGTTMLEWGDIDSFEIRLNAVDGTLFAKYPGGPGSQETGKWIEDGTVFYLNDMASGETIQKLTVNNTALGCVSNAPGASRGEPGAQHTNWMDHPSRVVCGSCHDHSDVNFETGENHSEFGIVAPDDNTCGNCHVPYSGKEFDRSVAGAHQMLYNSAQLPGVIVEFKEVTNTNPGDAPIVTYSVKSKKGKIIPADMNRLRFVITGPNEDYDFYVLEDVRSGSVQVGDDWVYSFNTPLPMDAEGSFTLGLEGRNVVPVDVGNEISDERDVAEPPRLAFAVTDATAVPRRMVVDDAKCESCHVNLALHGGGRRDANYCITCHSPGLVDIATPSESVHMKWMVHKIHRGEDLENGYVVVRSRGTFDFSDKVYPGDLRNCDACHVNNSQQLPLPDGVLPTITEQAWWSPTMPQAAACLSCHDGDDAAVHAYTNTTFFGESCSTCHGEGKFASVDRVHAH
;
A
#
# COMPACT_ATOMS: atom_id res chain seq x y z
N MET A 1 -10.43 37.36 -24.04
CA MET A 1 -10.35 35.97 -23.64
C MET A 1 -9.22 35.89 -22.63
N TYR A 2 -9.50 35.61 -21.38
CA TYR A 2 -8.45 35.38 -20.40
C TYR A 2 -7.89 33.98 -20.70
N ASP A 3 -6.62 33.90 -21.08
CA ASP A 3 -5.87 32.63 -21.10
C ASP A 3 -5.61 32.19 -19.65
N ALA A 4 -6.66 31.76 -18.96
CA ALA A 4 -6.51 31.14 -17.68
C ALA A 4 -5.97 29.72 -17.93
N VAL A 5 -4.71 29.52 -17.67
CA VAL A 5 -4.11 28.19 -17.65
C VAL A 5 -4.87 27.37 -16.57
N PRO A 6 -5.47 26.23 -16.92
CA PRO A 6 -6.12 25.37 -15.92
C PRO A 6 -5.12 25.02 -14.82
N ARG A 7 -5.56 25.06 -13.56
CA ARG A 7 -4.73 24.61 -12.45
C ARG A 7 -4.55 23.09 -12.55
N ASP A 8 -3.32 22.63 -12.53
CA ASP A 8 -2.95 21.24 -12.56
C ASP A 8 -2.57 20.79 -11.14
N ILE A 9 -3.60 20.55 -10.30
CA ILE A 9 -3.46 20.21 -8.88
C ILE A 9 -3.38 18.70 -8.68
N VAL A 10 -4.21 17.94 -9.40
CA VAL A 10 -4.24 16.48 -9.41
C VAL A 10 -4.27 15.96 -10.84
N THR A 11 -3.65 14.83 -11.09
CA THR A 11 -3.58 14.23 -12.43
C THR A 11 -4.59 13.12 -12.62
N THR A 12 -4.93 12.78 -13.85
CA THR A 12 -5.73 11.59 -14.16
C THR A 12 -5.03 10.32 -13.67
N ALA A 13 -3.71 10.24 -13.77
CA ALA A 13 -2.94 9.11 -13.28
C ALA A 13 -3.11 8.91 -11.76
N THR A 14 -3.17 9.99 -11.00
CA THR A 14 -3.45 9.92 -9.55
C THR A 14 -4.83 9.33 -9.26
N CYS A 15 -5.87 9.78 -9.97
CA CYS A 15 -7.22 9.22 -9.83
C CYS A 15 -7.27 7.74 -10.24
N ASN A 16 -6.58 7.41 -11.33
CA ASN A 16 -6.56 6.05 -11.88
C ASN A 16 -5.81 5.03 -11.00
N ARG A 17 -5.15 5.44 -9.93
CA ARG A 17 -4.60 4.49 -8.94
C ARG A 17 -5.70 3.64 -8.28
N CYS A 18 -6.90 4.21 -8.13
CA CYS A 18 -8.04 3.55 -7.53
C CYS A 18 -9.17 3.32 -8.55
N HIS A 19 -9.42 4.27 -9.47
CA HIS A 19 -10.58 4.20 -10.38
C HIS A 19 -10.33 3.36 -11.65
N ASP A 20 -9.19 3.27 -12.16
CA ASP A 20 -8.64 2.54 -13.31
C ASP A 20 -9.67 1.95 -14.33
N PRO A 21 -10.17 2.74 -15.28
CA PRO A 21 -9.97 4.17 -15.46
C PRO A 21 -10.97 5.04 -14.70
N LEU A 22 -10.57 6.29 -14.37
CA LEU A 22 -11.54 7.31 -13.95
C LEU A 22 -12.54 7.53 -15.08
N ALA A 23 -13.79 7.15 -14.86
CA ALA A 23 -14.83 7.17 -15.90
C ALA A 23 -16.20 7.49 -15.29
N MET A 24 -16.64 8.73 -15.43
CA MET A 24 -17.89 9.23 -14.84
C MET A 24 -18.91 9.60 -15.93
N HIS A 25 -20.19 9.70 -15.53
CA HIS A 25 -21.30 10.07 -16.42
C HIS A 25 -21.39 9.19 -17.69
N GLY A 26 -21.37 7.87 -17.50
CA GLY A 26 -21.40 6.90 -18.60
C GLY A 26 -20.09 6.83 -19.38
N SER A 27 -18.98 6.91 -18.69
CA SER A 27 -17.60 6.78 -19.19
C SER A 27 -17.16 7.89 -20.17
N ARG A 28 -17.84 9.02 -20.16
CA ARG A 28 -17.53 10.14 -21.08
C ARG A 28 -16.44 11.09 -20.56
N TRP A 29 -16.25 11.16 -19.24
CA TRP A 29 -15.39 12.12 -18.60
C TRP A 29 -14.32 11.38 -17.78
N GLN A 30 -13.09 11.47 -18.25
CA GLN A 30 -11.97 10.63 -17.79
C GLN A 30 -10.77 11.44 -17.29
N SER A 31 -10.96 12.72 -17.00
CA SER A 31 -9.88 13.54 -16.45
C SER A 31 -10.40 14.67 -15.55
N PRO A 32 -9.64 15.08 -14.52
CA PRO A 32 -9.98 16.22 -13.67
C PRO A 32 -10.26 17.50 -14.45
N GLN A 33 -9.47 17.75 -15.50
CA GLN A 33 -9.63 18.93 -16.37
C GLN A 33 -10.96 18.90 -17.14
N ALA A 34 -11.41 17.72 -17.55
CA ALA A 34 -12.71 17.57 -18.21
C ALA A 34 -13.86 17.77 -17.21
N CYS A 35 -13.75 17.22 -16.01
CA CYS A 35 -14.75 17.35 -14.95
C CYS A 35 -14.95 18.82 -14.55
N SER A 36 -13.86 19.58 -14.39
CA SER A 36 -13.88 20.99 -13.97
C SER A 36 -14.56 21.94 -14.97
N GLN A 37 -14.77 21.52 -16.23
CA GLN A 37 -15.51 22.32 -17.21
C GLN A 37 -16.99 22.50 -16.80
N CYS A 38 -17.59 21.48 -16.21
CA CYS A 38 -18.97 21.53 -15.72
C CYS A 38 -19.04 21.79 -14.21
N HIS A 39 -18.15 21.18 -13.44
CA HIS A 39 -18.03 21.36 -11.99
C HIS A 39 -17.13 22.56 -11.66
N ASN A 40 -17.46 23.72 -12.20
CA ASN A 40 -16.69 24.95 -12.03
C ASN A 40 -17.14 25.74 -10.78
N PRO A 41 -16.38 26.78 -10.35
CA PRO A 41 -16.65 27.54 -9.13
C PRO A 41 -18.02 28.23 -9.04
N THR A 42 -18.78 28.31 -10.14
CA THR A 42 -20.12 28.92 -10.15
C THR A 42 -21.23 27.91 -9.82
N ARG A 43 -20.88 26.64 -9.64
CA ARG A 43 -21.84 25.57 -9.33
C ARG A 43 -21.77 25.20 -7.86
N ASN A 44 -22.90 24.75 -7.30
CA ASN A 44 -22.96 24.16 -5.97
C ASN A 44 -22.25 22.79 -5.88
N THR A 45 -21.96 22.18 -7.02
CA THR A 45 -21.13 20.97 -7.17
C THR A 45 -19.79 21.31 -7.78
N ARG A 46 -19.10 22.34 -7.27
CA ARG A 46 -17.76 22.68 -7.75
C ARG A 46 -16.80 21.52 -7.50
N PHE A 47 -15.89 21.29 -8.46
CA PHE A 47 -15.10 20.07 -8.53
C PHE A 47 -14.26 19.82 -7.27
N ASP A 48 -13.59 20.85 -6.76
CA ASP A 48 -12.73 20.75 -5.58
C ASP A 48 -13.50 20.33 -4.32
N ALA A 49 -14.64 20.94 -4.02
CA ALA A 49 -15.46 20.55 -2.89
C ALA A 49 -16.16 19.19 -3.10
N LEU A 50 -16.68 18.94 -4.30
CA LEU A 50 -17.36 17.69 -4.63
C LEU A 50 -16.45 16.49 -4.41
N ILE A 51 -15.21 16.52 -4.91
CA ILE A 51 -14.29 15.39 -4.80
C ILE A 51 -13.95 15.10 -3.33
N HIS A 52 -13.69 16.13 -2.53
CA HIS A 52 -13.42 15.93 -1.10
C HIS A 52 -14.65 15.37 -0.38
N ALA A 53 -15.85 15.91 -0.62
CA ALA A 53 -17.07 15.42 0.01
C ALA A 53 -17.37 13.94 -0.36
N VAL A 54 -17.23 13.57 -1.63
CA VAL A 54 -17.41 12.17 -2.07
C VAL A 54 -16.47 11.23 -1.32
N HIS A 55 -15.17 11.55 -1.26
CA HIS A 55 -14.19 10.66 -0.64
C HIS A 55 -14.19 10.72 0.90
N SER A 56 -14.74 11.77 1.50
CA SER A 56 -14.94 11.86 2.96
C SER A 56 -16.29 11.34 3.43
N ALA A 57 -17.08 10.71 2.55
CA ALA A 57 -18.43 10.24 2.85
C ALA A 57 -19.39 11.38 3.32
N GLY A 58 -19.18 12.59 2.77
CA GLY A 58 -19.96 13.78 3.10
C GLY A 58 -21.12 14.06 2.14
N GLU A 59 -21.66 15.26 2.21
CA GLU A 59 -22.71 15.75 1.31
C GLU A 59 -22.17 16.81 0.35
N ALA A 60 -22.54 16.76 -0.91
CA ALA A 60 -22.24 17.82 -1.86
C ALA A 60 -23.34 18.00 -2.90
N GLY A 61 -23.71 19.26 -3.16
CA GLY A 61 -24.71 19.60 -4.18
C GLY A 61 -26.09 18.97 -3.97
N GLY A 62 -26.43 18.61 -2.75
CA GLY A 62 -27.68 17.92 -2.39
C GLY A 62 -27.64 16.40 -2.62
N HIS A 63 -26.47 15.83 -2.82
CA HIS A 63 -26.24 14.39 -2.87
C HIS A 63 -25.54 13.95 -1.58
N ASP A 64 -26.00 12.84 -1.03
CA ASP A 64 -25.44 12.15 0.13
C ASP A 64 -24.49 11.05 -0.37
N PHE A 65 -23.26 11.06 0.11
CA PHE A 65 -22.19 10.09 -0.21
C PHE A 65 -21.78 9.29 1.03
N SER A 66 -22.58 9.27 2.09
CA SER A 66 -22.25 8.61 3.36
C SER A 66 -22.01 7.10 3.25
N GLU A 67 -22.43 6.48 2.15
CA GLU A 67 -22.20 5.06 1.86
C GLU A 67 -20.80 4.78 1.24
N ILE A 68 -20.07 5.82 0.85
CA ILE A 68 -18.73 5.65 0.25
C ILE A 68 -17.71 5.37 1.35
N GLU A 69 -17.02 4.25 1.24
CA GLU A 69 -15.88 3.94 2.09
C GLU A 69 -14.57 4.22 1.35
N TYR A 70 -13.78 5.13 1.87
CA TYR A 70 -12.46 5.41 1.34
C TYR A 70 -11.44 4.38 1.85
N PRO A 71 -10.62 3.76 0.99
CA PRO A 71 -9.80 2.59 1.37
C PRO A 71 -8.60 2.91 2.28
N THR A 72 -8.35 4.20 2.56
CA THR A 72 -7.28 4.69 3.43
C THR A 72 -7.78 5.87 4.26
N ASP A 73 -6.92 6.51 5.06
CA ASP A 73 -7.30 7.70 5.83
C ASP A 73 -7.37 8.93 4.90
N ILE A 74 -8.55 9.53 4.78
CA ILE A 74 -8.79 10.69 3.90
C ILE A 74 -7.94 11.92 4.26
N LYS A 75 -7.47 12.03 5.49
CA LYS A 75 -6.57 13.12 5.90
C LYS A 75 -5.18 13.03 5.29
N ASP A 76 -4.80 11.88 4.70
CA ASP A 76 -3.56 11.76 3.92
C ASP A 76 -3.72 12.44 2.55
N CYS A 77 -3.62 13.76 2.55
CA CYS A 77 -3.77 14.58 1.34
C CYS A 77 -2.78 14.19 0.23
N GLN A 78 -1.65 13.60 0.58
CA GLN A 78 -0.61 13.20 -0.37
C GLN A 78 -1.03 12.01 -1.25
N VAL A 79 -2.08 11.31 -0.90
CA VAL A 79 -2.65 10.24 -1.75
C VAL A 79 -3.11 10.80 -3.08
N CYS A 80 -3.77 11.96 -3.07
CA CYS A 80 -4.28 12.63 -4.27
C CYS A 80 -3.38 13.80 -4.70
N HIS A 81 -2.86 14.58 -3.75
CA HIS A 81 -1.96 15.69 -3.97
C HIS A 81 -0.50 15.20 -3.91
N THR A 82 -0.13 14.34 -4.87
CA THR A 82 1.21 13.76 -4.96
C THR A 82 2.28 14.83 -5.14
N GLY A 83 3.39 14.72 -4.41
CA GLY A 83 4.47 15.71 -4.41
C GLY A 83 4.43 16.66 -3.21
N GLY A 84 3.65 16.34 -2.16
CA GLY A 84 3.72 17.02 -0.86
C GLY A 84 5.14 16.95 -0.29
N THR A 85 5.41 17.85 0.68
CA THR A 85 6.72 18.09 1.28
C THR A 85 7.63 16.88 1.29
N PRO A 86 8.92 17.04 0.93
CA PRO A 86 9.92 16.01 1.20
C PRO A 86 9.82 15.68 2.69
N THR A 87 9.26 14.52 3.03
CA THR A 87 9.21 14.10 4.41
C THR A 87 10.63 13.72 4.84
N ASP A 88 10.96 13.95 6.09
CA ASP A 88 12.24 13.57 6.71
C ASP A 88 12.62 12.09 6.56
N ALA A 89 11.71 11.27 6.02
CA ALA A 89 11.97 9.86 5.68
C ALA A 89 12.98 9.68 4.54
N PHE A 90 13.10 10.67 3.63
CA PHE A 90 14.06 10.66 2.54
C PHE A 90 14.73 12.02 2.43
N PRO A 91 15.88 12.22 3.05
CA PRO A 91 16.58 13.49 3.05
C PRO A 91 17.00 13.96 1.64
N LEU A 92 17.03 13.07 0.64
CA LEU A 92 17.26 13.40 -0.77
C LEU A 92 16.27 12.65 -1.65
N VAL A 93 15.53 13.37 -2.49
CA VAL A 93 14.55 12.81 -3.45
C VAL A 93 14.89 13.27 -4.86
N ALA A 94 14.56 12.46 -5.85
CA ALA A 94 14.61 12.84 -7.27
C ALA A 94 13.19 12.85 -7.85
N THR A 95 12.81 13.94 -8.51
CA THR A 95 11.49 14.12 -9.12
C THR A 95 11.62 14.57 -10.58
N PRO A 96 11.20 13.78 -11.56
CA PRO A 96 10.75 12.38 -11.45
C PRO A 96 11.91 11.40 -11.20
N ASN A 97 11.62 10.32 -10.49
CA ASN A 97 12.45 9.12 -10.47
C ASN A 97 11.52 7.94 -10.88
N ALA A 98 11.55 7.43 -12.10
CA ALA A 98 12.61 7.47 -13.12
C ALA A 98 12.58 8.76 -13.97
N ALA A 99 13.77 9.26 -14.34
CA ALA A 99 13.91 10.40 -15.24
C ALA A 99 13.41 10.05 -16.66
N LEU A 100 12.57 10.94 -17.23
CA LEU A 100 11.97 10.70 -18.54
C LEU A 100 12.97 10.90 -19.69
N VAL A 101 13.05 9.93 -20.60
CA VAL A 101 13.90 9.95 -21.78
C VAL A 101 13.04 9.77 -23.04
N CYS A 102 12.52 10.87 -23.58
CA CYS A 102 11.60 10.87 -24.71
C CYS A 102 12.24 11.02 -26.09
N ASP A 103 13.53 11.24 -26.19
CA ASP A 103 14.25 11.52 -27.44
C ASP A 103 15.22 10.42 -27.87
N GLY A 104 15.20 9.28 -27.18
CA GLY A 104 16.06 8.14 -27.49
C GLY A 104 17.54 8.33 -27.15
N THR A 105 17.92 9.41 -26.47
CA THR A 105 19.33 9.67 -26.11
C THR A 105 19.83 8.81 -24.96
N GLY A 106 18.94 8.16 -24.21
CA GLY A 106 19.28 7.44 -22.99
C GLY A 106 19.60 8.37 -21.81
N ARG A 107 19.36 9.67 -21.95
CA ARG A 107 19.67 10.70 -20.95
C ARG A 107 18.47 11.52 -20.59
N GLY A 108 18.14 11.56 -19.31
CA GLY A 108 17.03 12.31 -18.74
C GLY A 108 17.44 13.46 -17.85
N THR A 109 16.46 14.19 -17.35
CA THR A 109 16.60 15.25 -16.37
C THR A 109 15.73 14.92 -15.17
N THR A 110 16.22 15.21 -13.97
CA THR A 110 15.42 15.14 -12.74
C THR A 110 15.71 16.33 -11.83
N MET A 111 14.77 16.68 -10.99
CA MET A 111 14.97 17.63 -9.91
C MET A 111 15.40 16.86 -8.66
N LEU A 112 16.52 17.19 -8.07
CA LEU A 112 16.88 16.73 -6.73
C LEU A 112 16.32 17.73 -5.71
N GLU A 113 15.64 17.20 -4.71
CA GLU A 113 15.05 17.95 -3.61
C GLU A 113 15.56 17.37 -2.29
N TRP A 114 15.82 18.23 -1.31
CA TRP A 114 16.29 17.80 0.02
C TRP A 114 15.63 18.64 1.11
N GLY A 115 15.44 17.98 2.26
CA GLY A 115 14.85 18.56 3.46
C GLY A 115 15.82 19.43 4.25
N ASP A 116 15.47 19.71 5.51
CA ASP A 116 16.31 20.46 6.42
C ASP A 116 17.43 19.56 6.96
N ILE A 117 18.55 19.60 6.28
CA ILE A 117 19.76 18.84 6.61
C ILE A 117 20.86 19.83 6.96
N ASP A 118 21.64 19.53 7.97
CA ASP A 118 22.87 20.26 8.28
C ASP A 118 23.85 20.20 7.08
N SER A 119 24.96 20.84 7.15
CA SER A 119 25.90 20.96 6.01
C SER A 119 26.21 19.62 5.33
N PHE A 120 25.94 19.52 4.04
CA PHE A 120 26.05 18.29 3.26
C PHE A 120 26.65 18.52 1.86
N GLU A 121 27.09 17.42 1.26
CA GLU A 121 27.46 17.37 -0.16
C GLU A 121 26.76 16.20 -0.88
N ILE A 122 26.49 16.40 -2.16
CA ILE A 122 25.92 15.37 -3.05
C ILE A 122 27.01 14.96 -4.04
N ARG A 123 27.31 13.66 -4.11
CA ARG A 123 28.30 13.09 -5.01
C ARG A 123 27.71 12.05 -5.95
N LEU A 124 28.33 11.83 -7.09
CA LEU A 124 27.86 10.97 -8.16
C LEU A 124 28.58 9.61 -8.16
N ASN A 125 27.81 8.55 -8.24
CA ASN A 125 28.21 7.16 -8.51
C ASN A 125 29.20 6.53 -7.52
N ALA A 126 29.73 7.28 -6.58
CA ALA A 126 30.54 6.79 -5.46
C ALA A 126 30.51 7.77 -4.30
N VAL A 127 30.81 7.30 -3.08
CA VAL A 127 30.85 8.13 -1.86
C VAL A 127 31.85 9.27 -2.00
N ASP A 128 32.99 9.02 -2.65
CA ASP A 128 34.05 9.96 -2.99
C ASP A 128 34.03 10.38 -4.47
N GLY A 129 32.94 10.12 -5.16
CA GLY A 129 32.75 10.42 -6.58
C GLY A 129 32.72 11.91 -6.92
N THR A 130 32.39 12.24 -8.16
CA THR A 130 32.34 13.63 -8.62
C THR A 130 31.34 14.44 -7.79
N LEU A 131 31.80 15.59 -7.29
CA LEU A 131 30.93 16.50 -6.53
C LEU A 131 29.86 17.08 -7.48
N PHE A 132 28.60 16.83 -7.17
CA PHE A 132 27.45 17.43 -7.84
C PHE A 132 27.08 18.77 -7.23
N ALA A 133 26.94 18.79 -5.88
CA ALA A 133 26.52 19.95 -5.13
C ALA A 133 27.05 19.93 -3.70
N LYS A 134 27.15 21.12 -3.08
CA LYS A 134 27.57 21.30 -1.71
C LYS A 134 26.79 22.45 -1.08
N TYR A 135 26.18 22.20 0.07
CA TYR A 135 25.30 23.14 0.74
C TYR A 135 25.66 23.33 2.23
N PRO A 136 25.50 24.54 2.75
CA PRO A 136 25.79 24.84 4.15
C PRO A 136 24.69 24.34 5.11
N GLY A 137 23.57 23.81 4.60
CA GLY A 137 22.41 23.35 5.35
C GLY A 137 21.11 23.99 4.90
N GLY A 138 19.96 23.45 5.37
CA GLY A 138 18.60 23.86 5.05
C GLY A 138 18.00 23.19 3.82
N PRO A 139 16.66 23.29 3.66
CA PRO A 139 15.96 22.67 2.54
C PRO A 139 16.27 23.36 1.20
N GLY A 140 16.16 22.60 0.11
CA GLY A 140 16.38 23.14 -1.23
C GLY A 140 16.17 22.13 -2.35
N SER A 141 16.39 22.60 -3.58
CA SER A 141 16.29 21.78 -4.77
C SER A 141 17.30 22.22 -5.84
N GLN A 142 17.67 21.29 -6.71
CA GLN A 142 18.53 21.57 -7.87
C GLN A 142 18.23 20.61 -9.02
N GLU A 143 18.02 21.18 -10.20
CA GLU A 143 17.87 20.41 -11.43
C GLU A 143 19.23 19.84 -11.89
N THR A 144 19.19 18.55 -12.31
CA THR A 144 20.41 17.84 -12.72
C THR A 144 20.91 18.22 -14.12
N GLY A 145 20.06 18.78 -14.95
CA GLY A 145 20.32 18.89 -16.38
C GLY A 145 20.18 17.54 -17.11
N LYS A 146 20.20 17.57 -18.44
CA LYS A 146 19.94 16.41 -19.31
C LYS A 146 21.15 15.51 -19.47
N TRP A 147 21.59 14.88 -18.39
CA TRP A 147 22.75 13.96 -18.39
C TRP A 147 22.56 12.70 -17.53
N ILE A 148 21.41 12.55 -16.87
CA ILE A 148 21.11 11.39 -16.06
C ILE A 148 20.96 10.15 -16.93
N GLU A 149 21.80 9.19 -16.73
CA GLU A 149 21.75 7.85 -17.35
C GLU A 149 21.06 6.86 -16.40
N ASP A 150 20.53 5.78 -16.96
CA ASP A 150 19.89 4.73 -16.16
C ASP A 150 20.82 4.20 -15.08
N GLY A 151 20.31 4.13 -13.85
CA GLY A 151 21.10 3.71 -12.70
C GLY A 151 22.08 4.75 -12.14
N THR A 152 21.97 6.03 -12.53
CA THR A 152 22.78 7.11 -11.93
C THR A 152 22.53 7.17 -10.42
N VAL A 153 23.61 7.17 -9.63
CA VAL A 153 23.53 7.14 -8.18
C VAL A 153 24.03 8.46 -7.57
N PHE A 154 23.23 9.02 -6.69
CA PHE A 154 23.60 10.16 -5.85
C PHE A 154 23.87 9.69 -4.43
N TYR A 155 24.98 10.15 -3.87
CA TYR A 155 25.37 9.94 -2.47
C TYR A 155 25.25 11.26 -1.73
N LEU A 156 24.37 11.32 -0.77
CA LEU A 156 24.21 12.45 0.15
C LEU A 156 25.10 12.19 1.36
N ASN A 157 26.15 12.97 1.53
CA ASN A 157 27.12 12.81 2.62
C ASN A 157 27.03 13.99 3.59
N ASP A 158 27.02 13.68 4.89
CA ASP A 158 27.19 14.67 5.94
C ASP A 158 28.63 15.19 5.94
N MET A 159 28.79 16.50 5.90
CA MET A 159 30.13 17.12 5.87
C MET A 159 30.82 17.17 7.23
N ALA A 160 30.10 17.01 8.32
CA ALA A 160 30.67 17.04 9.66
C ALA A 160 31.24 15.67 10.06
N SER A 161 30.52 14.59 9.76
CA SER A 161 30.94 13.21 10.07
C SER A 161 31.68 12.52 8.91
N GLY A 162 31.45 12.95 7.66
CA GLY A 162 31.90 12.29 6.45
C GLY A 162 31.10 11.02 6.10
N GLU A 163 30.03 10.73 6.83
CA GLU A 163 29.20 9.55 6.59
C GLU A 163 28.16 9.80 5.50
N THR A 164 27.80 8.74 4.77
CA THR A 164 26.71 8.79 3.79
C THR A 164 25.37 8.71 4.52
N ILE A 165 24.59 9.79 4.44
CA ILE A 165 23.23 9.87 4.99
C ILE A 165 22.29 9.04 4.14
N GLN A 166 22.39 9.16 2.80
CA GLN A 166 21.51 8.47 1.87
C GLN A 166 22.20 8.15 0.55
N LYS A 167 21.80 7.03 -0.05
CA LYS A 167 22.10 6.67 -1.43
C LYS A 167 20.81 6.68 -2.23
N LEU A 168 20.73 7.51 -3.27
CA LEU A 168 19.58 7.63 -4.15
C LEU A 168 19.98 7.13 -5.56
N THR A 169 19.30 6.13 -6.06
CA THR A 169 19.46 5.67 -7.45
C THR A 169 18.35 6.28 -8.31
N VAL A 170 18.74 6.92 -9.40
CA VAL A 170 17.82 7.46 -10.40
C VAL A 170 17.87 6.57 -11.63
N ASN A 171 16.73 5.99 -11.98
CA ASN A 171 16.57 5.20 -13.19
C ASN A 171 16.05 6.08 -14.33
N ASN A 172 16.20 5.62 -15.56
CA ASN A 172 15.59 6.26 -16.72
C ASN A 172 14.39 5.45 -17.20
N THR A 173 13.40 6.11 -17.76
CA THR A 173 12.27 5.45 -18.40
C THR A 173 11.84 6.16 -19.67
N ALA A 174 11.51 5.37 -20.69
CA ALA A 174 10.82 5.85 -21.88
C ALA A 174 9.30 5.70 -21.75
N LEU A 175 8.79 5.06 -20.70
CA LEU A 175 7.38 4.70 -20.51
C LEU A 175 6.46 5.91 -20.27
N GLY A 176 7.01 7.06 -19.87
CA GLY A 176 6.25 8.32 -19.75
C GLY A 176 6.13 9.12 -21.03
N CYS A 177 6.75 8.68 -22.13
CA CYS A 177 6.75 9.38 -23.42
C CYS A 177 5.54 8.99 -24.30
N VAL A 178 4.77 7.98 -23.91
CA VAL A 178 3.53 7.54 -24.57
C VAL A 178 2.52 7.28 -23.46
N SER A 179 1.39 7.94 -23.54
CA SER A 179 0.27 7.81 -22.61
C SER A 179 -0.12 6.35 -22.37
N ASN A 180 -0.35 6.00 -21.11
CA ASN A 180 -1.03 4.82 -20.61
C ASN A 180 -0.22 3.51 -20.59
N ALA A 181 0.51 3.28 -19.48
CA ALA A 181 0.73 1.96 -18.94
C ALA A 181 0.53 2.02 -17.42
N PRO A 182 -0.32 1.17 -16.83
CA PRO A 182 -0.50 1.12 -15.39
C PRO A 182 0.71 0.43 -14.76
N GLY A 183 1.41 1.11 -13.92
CA GLY A 183 2.56 0.59 -13.19
C GLY A 183 2.92 1.54 -12.07
N ALA A 184 2.41 1.24 -10.92
CA ALA A 184 2.75 1.66 -9.55
C ALA A 184 3.99 2.57 -9.39
N SER A 185 3.91 3.79 -9.89
CA SER A 185 4.60 4.93 -9.28
C SER A 185 3.51 5.89 -8.83
N ARG A 186 3.67 6.52 -7.67
CA ARG A 186 2.83 7.66 -7.31
C ARG A 186 2.79 8.54 -8.55
N GLY A 187 1.57 8.81 -9.08
CA GLY A 187 1.40 9.57 -10.34
C GLY A 187 2.25 10.83 -10.33
N GLU A 188 2.73 11.25 -11.49
CA GLU A 188 3.45 12.52 -11.64
C GLU A 188 2.66 13.62 -10.93
N PRO A 189 3.30 14.40 -10.05
CA PRO A 189 2.62 15.50 -9.37
C PRO A 189 2.10 16.50 -10.40
N GLY A 190 0.88 16.98 -10.22
CA GLY A 190 0.40 18.13 -10.97
C GLY A 190 1.33 19.34 -10.75
N ALA A 191 1.50 20.19 -11.74
CA ALA A 191 2.39 21.36 -11.65
C ALA A 191 2.07 22.28 -10.45
N GLN A 192 0.89 22.15 -9.86
CA GLN A 192 0.39 22.94 -8.72
C GLN A 192 -0.11 22.05 -7.59
N HIS A 193 0.48 20.87 -7.43
CA HIS A 193 0.08 19.87 -6.43
C HIS A 193 0.16 20.37 -4.98
N THR A 194 1.01 21.36 -4.70
CA THR A 194 1.14 21.98 -3.37
C THR A 194 0.02 22.97 -3.03
N ASN A 195 -0.84 23.31 -3.99
CA ASN A 195 -1.90 24.30 -3.77
C ASN A 195 -2.83 23.97 -2.59
N TRP A 196 -2.99 22.70 -2.23
CA TRP A 196 -3.76 22.30 -1.06
C TRP A 196 -3.18 22.84 0.25
N MET A 197 -1.87 23.10 0.31
CA MET A 197 -1.19 23.71 1.44
C MET A 197 -1.07 25.23 1.27
N ASP A 198 -0.64 25.68 0.07
CA ASP A 198 -0.23 27.06 -0.17
C ASP A 198 -1.40 28.01 -0.37
N HIS A 199 -2.56 27.48 -0.76
CA HIS A 199 -3.76 28.25 -1.08
C HIS A 199 -4.98 27.70 -0.34
N PRO A 200 -5.11 27.99 0.99
CA PRO A 200 -6.26 27.57 1.76
C PRO A 200 -7.56 28.09 1.15
N SER A 201 -8.58 27.24 1.17
CA SER A 201 -9.91 27.58 0.66
C SER A 201 -10.97 27.12 1.65
N ARG A 202 -11.77 28.04 2.15
CA ARG A 202 -12.86 27.73 3.10
C ARG A 202 -13.78 26.65 2.54
N VAL A 203 -14.13 26.73 1.28
CA VAL A 203 -15.03 25.76 0.63
C VAL A 203 -14.41 24.35 0.60
N VAL A 204 -13.11 24.26 0.33
CA VAL A 204 -12.41 22.97 0.31
C VAL A 204 -12.21 22.43 1.72
N CYS A 205 -11.72 23.24 2.65
CA CYS A 205 -11.56 22.83 4.04
C CYS A 205 -12.89 22.40 4.66
N GLY A 206 -13.95 23.19 4.44
CA GLY A 206 -15.29 22.90 4.94
C GLY A 206 -15.94 21.65 4.35
N SER A 207 -15.45 21.12 3.23
CA SER A 207 -15.97 19.86 2.67
C SER A 207 -15.55 18.61 3.48
N CYS A 208 -14.53 18.73 4.34
CA CYS A 208 -14.12 17.67 5.26
C CYS A 208 -14.30 18.09 6.73
N HIS A 209 -14.14 19.38 7.04
CA HIS A 209 -14.25 19.95 8.38
C HIS A 209 -15.63 20.54 8.68
N ASP A 210 -16.68 19.96 8.13
CA ASP A 210 -18.08 20.41 8.27
C ASP A 210 -18.62 20.35 9.71
N HIS A 211 -18.05 19.50 10.56
CA HIS A 211 -18.40 19.36 11.98
C HIS A 211 -17.50 20.19 12.92
N SER A 212 -16.64 21.06 12.36
CA SER A 212 -15.79 21.95 13.17
C SER A 212 -16.56 23.18 13.68
N ASP A 213 -16.01 23.82 14.71
CA ASP A 213 -16.57 25.08 15.24
C ASP A 213 -16.42 26.27 14.30
N VAL A 214 -15.79 26.07 13.13
CA VAL A 214 -15.58 27.11 12.13
C VAL A 214 -16.75 27.15 11.16
N ASN A 215 -17.38 28.31 11.01
CA ASN A 215 -18.32 28.55 9.94
C ASN A 215 -17.57 28.90 8.67
N PHE A 216 -17.42 27.95 7.76
CA PHE A 216 -16.68 28.11 6.53
C PHE A 216 -17.37 29.04 5.50
N GLU A 217 -18.67 29.31 5.63
CA GLU A 217 -19.37 30.27 4.76
C GLU A 217 -19.04 31.72 5.14
N THR A 218 -19.12 32.05 6.43
CA THR A 218 -18.91 33.41 6.92
C THR A 218 -17.48 33.70 7.34
N GLY A 219 -16.66 32.65 7.55
CA GLY A 219 -15.32 32.77 8.14
C GLY A 219 -15.36 33.05 9.64
N GLU A 220 -16.58 33.00 10.24
CA GLU A 220 -16.71 33.08 11.69
C GLU A 220 -16.31 31.76 12.29
N ASN A 221 -15.51 31.75 13.15
CA ASN A 221 -15.34 31.32 14.46
C ASN A 221 -14.37 30.15 14.67
N HIS A 222 -13.21 30.48 15.13
CA HIS A 222 -12.55 29.65 16.11
C HIS A 222 -13.10 30.05 17.48
N SER A 223 -14.07 29.30 18.02
CA SER A 223 -14.84 29.67 19.22
C SER A 223 -13.98 29.98 20.44
N GLU A 224 -12.79 29.36 20.54
CA GLU A 224 -11.82 29.63 21.59
C GLU A 224 -11.07 30.96 21.42
N PHE A 225 -10.97 31.49 20.21
CA PHE A 225 -10.12 32.65 19.91
C PHE A 225 -10.90 33.90 19.44
N GLY A 226 -12.19 33.75 19.12
CA GLY A 226 -13.02 34.87 18.61
C GLY A 226 -12.47 35.47 17.30
N ILE A 227 -11.79 34.68 16.49
CA ILE A 227 -11.18 35.13 15.24
C ILE A 227 -12.20 35.02 14.12
N VAL A 228 -12.28 36.07 13.29
CA VAL A 228 -13.05 36.06 12.05
C VAL A 228 -12.05 36.08 10.89
N ALA A 229 -12.16 35.09 9.99
CA ALA A 229 -11.39 35.05 8.74
C ALA A 229 -12.25 35.63 7.60
N PRO A 230 -12.06 36.90 7.22
CA PRO A 230 -12.89 37.59 6.22
C PRO A 230 -12.71 37.00 4.82
N ASP A 231 -11.59 36.38 4.54
CA ASP A 231 -11.29 35.69 3.28
C ASP A 231 -10.38 34.48 3.48
N ASP A 232 -10.20 33.71 2.43
CA ASP A 232 -9.41 32.48 2.44
C ASP A 232 -7.93 32.71 2.80
N ASN A 233 -7.34 33.85 2.42
CA ASN A 233 -5.95 34.17 2.71
C ASN A 233 -5.70 34.39 4.20
N THR A 234 -6.72 34.84 4.93
CA THR A 234 -6.63 35.06 6.37
C THR A 234 -6.34 33.75 7.13
N CYS A 235 -6.84 32.62 6.64
CA CYS A 235 -6.59 31.30 7.24
C CYS A 235 -5.09 30.97 7.25
N GLY A 236 -4.38 31.32 6.18
CA GLY A 236 -2.93 31.09 6.04
C GLY A 236 -2.05 31.85 7.04
N ASN A 237 -2.59 32.83 7.78
CA ASN A 237 -1.82 33.54 8.83
C ASN A 237 -1.53 32.61 10.04
N CYS A 238 -2.38 31.62 10.29
CA CYS A 238 -2.24 30.66 11.36
C CYS A 238 -2.04 29.23 10.84
N HIS A 239 -2.72 28.88 9.75
CA HIS A 239 -2.57 27.61 9.05
C HIS A 239 -1.58 27.77 7.90
N VAL A 240 -0.31 28.03 8.27
CA VAL A 240 0.77 28.11 7.27
C VAL A 240 0.89 26.79 6.50
N PRO A 241 1.39 26.80 5.26
CA PRO A 241 1.54 25.57 4.47
C PRO A 241 2.28 24.46 5.23
N TYR A 242 3.44 24.78 5.77
CA TYR A 242 4.29 23.87 6.53
C TYR A 242 5.13 24.64 7.53
N SER A 243 5.22 24.14 8.76
CA SER A 243 5.97 24.79 9.85
C SER A 243 7.31 24.09 10.15
N GLY A 244 7.60 22.96 9.53
CA GLY A 244 8.70 22.07 9.92
C GLY A 244 8.39 21.13 11.09
N LYS A 245 7.12 21.07 11.53
CA LYS A 245 6.70 20.21 12.64
C LYS A 245 5.56 19.29 12.23
N GLU A 246 5.58 18.10 12.79
CA GLU A 246 4.46 17.16 12.70
C GLU A 246 3.36 17.55 13.68
N PHE A 247 2.13 17.25 13.34
CA PHE A 247 0.94 17.35 14.19
C PHE A 247 0.70 18.74 14.80
N ASP A 248 1.18 19.77 14.12
CA ASP A 248 0.91 21.15 14.51
C ASP A 248 -0.25 21.74 13.68
N ARG A 249 -0.53 23.02 13.84
CA ARG A 249 -1.61 23.71 13.13
C ARG A 249 -1.27 24.13 11.70
N SER A 250 -0.08 23.86 11.19
CA SER A 250 0.21 24.03 9.77
C SER A 250 -0.61 23.03 8.95
N VAL A 251 -0.89 23.35 7.68
CA VAL A 251 -1.73 22.48 6.85
C VAL A 251 -1.11 21.07 6.73
N ALA A 252 0.17 21.01 6.35
CA ALA A 252 0.86 19.72 6.25
C ALA A 252 1.02 19.02 7.59
N GLY A 253 1.34 19.76 8.67
CA GLY A 253 1.51 19.19 10.00
C GLY A 253 0.23 18.59 10.57
N ALA A 254 -0.92 19.27 10.40
CA ALA A 254 -2.22 18.77 10.85
C ALA A 254 -2.67 17.50 10.11
N HIS A 255 -2.21 17.31 8.87
CA HIS A 255 -2.55 16.15 8.04
C HIS A 255 -1.42 15.10 8.02
N GLN A 256 -0.44 15.19 8.91
CA GLN A 256 0.61 14.18 9.07
C GLN A 256 0.02 12.85 9.56
N MET A 257 0.39 11.77 8.88
CA MET A 257 -0.04 10.42 9.27
C MET A 257 0.84 9.86 10.39
N LEU A 258 0.24 9.30 11.43
CA LEU A 258 0.95 8.75 12.58
C LEU A 258 1.97 7.68 12.20
N TYR A 259 1.60 6.78 11.28
CA TYR A 259 2.50 5.71 10.83
C TYR A 259 3.71 6.19 10.03
N ASN A 260 3.71 7.46 9.58
CA ASN A 260 4.81 8.12 8.87
C ASN A 260 5.58 9.11 9.76
N SER A 261 5.27 9.18 11.06
CA SER A 261 5.92 10.13 11.96
C SER A 261 7.43 9.87 12.07
N ALA A 262 8.22 10.92 11.98
CA ALA A 262 9.66 10.89 12.23
C ALA A 262 10.01 10.50 13.69
N GLN A 263 9.04 10.60 14.61
CA GLN A 263 9.20 10.18 16.00
C GLN A 263 9.26 8.65 16.14
N LEU A 264 8.79 7.89 15.14
CA LEU A 264 8.88 6.43 15.15
C LEU A 264 10.33 5.99 14.89
N PRO A 265 10.94 5.22 15.80
CA PRO A 265 12.32 4.77 15.63
C PRO A 265 12.51 3.76 14.48
N GLY A 266 11.42 3.14 13.98
CA GLY A 266 11.44 2.12 12.96
C GLY A 266 12.01 0.79 13.47
N VAL A 267 11.22 -0.27 13.38
CA VAL A 267 11.67 -1.62 13.73
C VAL A 267 12.14 -2.34 12.47
N ILE A 268 13.40 -2.77 12.47
CA ILE A 268 14.01 -3.53 11.38
C ILE A 268 14.41 -4.90 11.91
N VAL A 269 13.90 -5.95 11.30
CA VAL A 269 14.27 -7.34 11.59
C VAL A 269 14.84 -7.96 10.34
N GLU A 270 15.97 -8.63 10.47
CA GLU A 270 16.61 -9.35 9.37
C GLU A 270 16.81 -10.81 9.76
N PHE A 271 16.26 -11.73 8.99
CA PHE A 271 16.59 -13.15 9.09
C PHE A 271 17.95 -13.42 8.44
N LYS A 272 18.82 -14.11 9.15
CA LYS A 272 20.16 -14.47 8.66
C LYS A 272 20.18 -15.90 8.13
N GLU A 273 19.64 -16.83 8.91
CA GLU A 273 19.71 -18.24 8.61
C GLU A 273 18.60 -19.02 9.34
N VAL A 274 18.17 -20.11 8.71
CA VAL A 274 17.35 -21.16 9.35
C VAL A 274 18.11 -22.48 9.24
N THR A 275 18.36 -23.11 10.37
CA THR A 275 19.04 -24.42 10.47
C THR A 275 18.16 -25.44 11.15
N ASN A 276 18.60 -26.71 11.23
CA ASN A 276 17.84 -27.83 11.80
C ASN A 276 16.47 -27.99 11.12
N THR A 277 16.49 -28.08 9.78
CA THR A 277 15.28 -28.03 8.94
C THR A 277 14.84 -29.39 8.37
N ASN A 278 15.36 -30.53 8.86
CA ASN A 278 14.88 -31.82 8.39
C ASN A 278 13.44 -32.09 8.88
N PRO A 279 12.68 -32.95 8.17
CA PRO A 279 11.37 -33.39 8.64
C PRO A 279 11.45 -33.94 10.08
N GLY A 280 10.56 -33.45 10.95
CA GLY A 280 10.53 -33.82 12.37
C GLY A 280 11.48 -33.06 13.28
N ASP A 281 12.39 -32.25 12.75
CA ASP A 281 13.28 -31.38 13.52
C ASP A 281 12.58 -30.03 13.87
N ALA A 282 13.00 -29.42 14.97
CA ALA A 282 12.57 -28.09 15.34
C ALA A 282 13.54 -27.05 14.77
N PRO A 283 13.08 -26.14 13.88
CA PRO A 283 13.95 -25.16 13.23
C PRO A 283 14.61 -24.20 14.21
N ILE A 284 15.84 -23.78 13.88
CA ILE A 284 16.60 -22.79 14.63
C ILE A 284 16.84 -21.58 13.73
N VAL A 285 16.42 -20.40 14.19
CA VAL A 285 16.49 -19.14 13.43
C VAL A 285 17.55 -18.23 14.03
N THR A 286 18.47 -17.75 13.19
CA THR A 286 19.39 -16.66 13.53
C THR A 286 18.87 -15.37 12.88
N TYR A 287 18.77 -14.29 13.67
CA TYR A 287 18.21 -13.02 13.21
C TYR A 287 18.81 -11.82 13.94
N SER A 288 18.67 -10.63 13.38
CA SER A 288 18.94 -9.37 14.05
C SER A 288 17.69 -8.51 14.19
N VAL A 289 17.62 -7.70 15.21
CA VAL A 289 16.57 -6.70 15.41
C VAL A 289 17.16 -5.38 15.90
N LYS A 290 16.81 -4.30 15.18
CA LYS A 290 17.35 -2.95 15.42
C LYS A 290 16.33 -1.88 15.07
N SER A 291 16.62 -0.65 15.43
CA SER A 291 15.92 0.57 15.01
C SER A 291 16.92 1.65 14.64
N LYS A 292 16.46 2.82 14.18
CA LYS A 292 17.29 4.01 14.01
C LYS A 292 18.04 4.41 15.31
N LYS A 293 17.52 4.02 16.48
CA LYS A 293 18.13 4.29 17.80
C LYS A 293 19.14 3.22 18.25
N GLY A 294 19.34 2.17 17.45
CA GLY A 294 20.29 1.09 17.74
C GLY A 294 19.63 -0.28 17.91
N LYS A 295 20.37 -1.21 18.50
CA LYS A 295 19.98 -2.61 18.73
C LYS A 295 18.78 -2.69 19.68
N ILE A 296 17.81 -3.53 19.35
CA ILE A 296 16.65 -3.84 20.18
C ILE A 296 16.84 -5.19 20.86
N ILE A 297 16.43 -5.30 22.10
CA ILE A 297 16.36 -6.59 22.82
C ILE A 297 14.97 -7.20 22.53
N PRO A 298 14.88 -8.43 22.00
CA PRO A 298 13.60 -9.06 21.69
C PRO A 298 12.61 -9.08 22.83
N ALA A 299 13.07 -9.31 24.06
CA ALA A 299 12.23 -9.35 25.25
C ALA A 299 11.54 -8.00 25.57
N ASP A 300 12.12 -6.90 25.14
CA ASP A 300 11.58 -5.55 25.37
C ASP A 300 10.53 -5.14 24.32
N MET A 301 10.37 -5.91 23.25
CA MET A 301 9.38 -5.62 22.23
C MET A 301 7.96 -5.91 22.72
N ASN A 302 7.00 -5.10 22.28
CA ASN A 302 5.57 -5.35 22.56
C ASN A 302 5.08 -6.63 21.85
N ARG A 303 5.63 -6.92 20.67
CA ARG A 303 5.35 -8.15 19.91
C ARG A 303 6.53 -8.50 19.04
N LEU A 304 6.92 -9.76 19.08
CA LEU A 304 7.83 -10.37 18.11
C LEU A 304 7.46 -11.85 18.00
N ARG A 305 6.92 -12.21 16.86
CA ARG A 305 6.48 -13.58 16.56
C ARG A 305 7.03 -14.01 15.23
N PHE A 306 7.47 -15.25 15.17
CA PHE A 306 7.86 -15.89 13.93
C PHE A 306 6.81 -16.90 13.51
N VAL A 307 6.54 -16.93 12.22
CA VAL A 307 5.70 -17.92 11.58
C VAL A 307 6.55 -18.80 10.68
N ILE A 308 6.35 -20.11 10.75
CA ILE A 308 6.82 -21.06 9.75
C ILE A 308 5.59 -21.63 9.05
N THR A 309 5.61 -21.62 7.73
CA THR A 309 4.53 -22.15 6.90
C THR A 309 5.11 -22.84 5.67
N GLY A 310 4.39 -23.82 5.15
CA GLY A 310 4.83 -24.61 3.99
C GLY A 310 3.88 -25.77 3.66
N PRO A 311 4.19 -26.56 2.64
CA PRO A 311 5.26 -26.32 1.65
C PRO A 311 5.02 -25.07 0.80
N ASN A 312 6.07 -24.57 0.11
CA ASN A 312 5.99 -23.33 -0.67
C ASN A 312 5.19 -23.44 -1.97
N GLU A 313 4.86 -24.63 -2.42
CA GLU A 313 3.91 -24.86 -3.52
C GLU A 313 2.53 -24.29 -3.18
N ASP A 314 2.00 -24.60 -2.00
CA ASP A 314 0.90 -23.90 -1.34
C ASP A 314 0.90 -24.24 0.16
N TYR A 315 0.54 -23.27 1.01
CA TYR A 315 0.71 -23.41 2.44
C TYR A 315 -0.37 -24.30 3.07
N ASP A 316 0.04 -25.42 3.66
CA ASP A 316 -0.81 -26.37 4.39
C ASP A 316 -0.44 -26.44 5.88
N PHE A 317 0.84 -26.36 6.18
CA PHE A 317 1.37 -26.31 7.54
C PHE A 317 1.55 -24.86 8.01
N TYR A 318 1.27 -24.62 9.29
CA TYR A 318 1.40 -23.34 9.94
C TYR A 318 1.76 -23.48 11.43
N VAL A 319 2.78 -22.76 11.86
CA VAL A 319 3.11 -22.58 13.28
C VAL A 319 3.52 -21.12 13.54
N LEU A 320 3.02 -20.56 14.63
CA LEU A 320 3.33 -19.19 15.05
C LEU A 320 3.80 -19.20 16.50
N GLU A 321 5.02 -18.75 16.76
CA GLU A 321 5.60 -18.73 18.10
C GLU A 321 6.04 -17.31 18.50
N ASP A 322 5.86 -16.98 19.79
CA ASP A 322 6.36 -15.75 20.38
C ASP A 322 7.84 -15.94 20.76
N VAL A 323 8.71 -15.23 20.07
CA VAL A 323 10.16 -15.44 20.18
C VAL A 323 10.84 -14.49 21.18
N ARG A 324 10.07 -13.64 21.83
CA ARG A 324 10.61 -12.63 22.76
C ARG A 324 11.34 -13.25 23.95
N SER A 325 10.76 -14.28 24.55
CA SER A 325 11.27 -14.90 25.77
C SER A 325 12.21 -16.07 25.55
N GLY A 326 12.32 -16.57 24.32
CA GLY A 326 13.15 -17.74 24.00
C GLY A 326 14.41 -17.42 23.21
N SER A 327 14.58 -16.15 22.81
CA SER A 327 15.74 -15.75 22.03
C SER A 327 16.97 -15.56 22.88
N VAL A 328 18.09 -16.13 22.44
CA VAL A 328 19.39 -16.07 23.08
C VAL A 328 20.34 -15.24 22.23
N GLN A 329 21.06 -14.31 22.85
CA GLN A 329 22.03 -13.49 22.13
C GLN A 329 23.30 -14.29 21.82
N VAL A 330 23.73 -14.26 20.56
CA VAL A 330 24.98 -14.86 20.08
C VAL A 330 25.73 -13.80 19.24
N GLY A 331 26.75 -13.20 19.81
CA GLY A 331 27.42 -12.07 19.20
C GLY A 331 26.49 -10.86 19.06
N ASP A 332 26.35 -10.37 17.84
CA ASP A 332 25.44 -9.27 17.51
C ASP A 332 24.03 -9.72 17.12
N ASP A 333 23.83 -11.01 16.90
CA ASP A 333 22.57 -11.60 16.49
C ASP A 333 21.83 -12.27 17.64
N TRP A 334 20.62 -12.68 17.39
CA TRP A 334 19.75 -13.47 18.25
C TRP A 334 19.48 -14.82 17.63
N VAL A 335 19.39 -15.85 18.44
CA VAL A 335 19.06 -17.22 18.04
C VAL A 335 17.80 -17.65 18.76
N TYR A 336 16.83 -18.17 18.00
CA TYR A 336 15.61 -18.75 18.53
C TYR A 336 15.44 -20.19 18.02
N SER A 337 15.20 -21.13 18.92
CA SER A 337 14.85 -22.51 18.58
C SER A 337 13.33 -22.68 18.72
N PHE A 338 12.66 -23.08 17.64
CA PHE A 338 11.23 -23.36 17.70
C PHE A 338 10.94 -24.50 18.67
N ASN A 339 9.79 -24.43 19.35
CA ASN A 339 9.30 -25.50 20.21
C ASN A 339 8.54 -26.56 19.39
N THR A 340 7.94 -26.14 18.29
CA THR A 340 7.16 -27.00 17.41
C THR A 340 8.04 -27.51 16.28
N PRO A 341 8.21 -28.85 16.14
CA PRO A 341 8.96 -29.41 15.03
C PRO A 341 8.18 -29.29 13.70
N LEU A 342 8.90 -29.38 12.59
CA LEU A 342 8.31 -29.58 11.28
C LEU A 342 7.56 -30.91 11.22
N PRO A 343 6.55 -31.07 10.37
CA PRO A 343 5.90 -32.36 10.15
C PRO A 343 6.92 -33.45 9.76
N MET A 344 6.67 -34.69 10.22
CA MET A 344 7.52 -35.83 9.88
C MET A 344 7.52 -36.16 8.37
N ASP A 345 6.49 -35.77 7.69
CA ASP A 345 6.27 -35.88 6.24
C ASP A 345 6.45 -34.56 5.49
N ALA A 346 7.09 -33.56 6.10
CA ALA A 346 7.39 -32.30 5.46
C ALA A 346 8.28 -32.49 4.22
N GLU A 347 7.87 -31.94 3.09
CA GLU A 347 8.59 -32.02 1.82
C GLU A 347 8.76 -30.61 1.23
N GLY A 348 9.72 -30.45 0.30
CA GLY A 348 9.94 -29.21 -0.44
C GLY A 348 10.66 -28.13 0.36
N SER A 349 10.26 -26.90 0.16
CA SER A 349 10.74 -25.71 0.84
C SER A 349 9.64 -25.06 1.67
N PHE A 350 10.03 -24.39 2.74
CA PHE A 350 9.15 -23.67 3.67
C PHE A 350 9.52 -22.20 3.75
N THR A 351 8.64 -21.37 4.32
CA THR A 351 8.84 -19.94 4.51
C THR A 351 8.79 -19.57 5.99
N LEU A 352 9.80 -18.84 6.43
CA LEU A 352 9.83 -18.12 7.70
C LEU A 352 9.35 -16.70 7.47
N GLY A 353 8.40 -16.23 8.28
CA GLY A 353 7.87 -14.88 8.27
C GLY A 353 7.83 -14.26 9.67
N LEU A 354 7.47 -12.99 9.75
CA LEU A 354 7.55 -12.18 10.97
C LEU A 354 6.27 -11.38 11.22
N GLU A 355 5.88 -11.29 12.49
CA GLU A 355 5.00 -10.25 13.06
C GLU A 355 5.76 -9.55 14.19
N GLY A 356 6.18 -8.30 13.98
CA GLY A 356 6.98 -7.54 14.94
C GLY A 356 6.55 -6.09 15.08
N ARG A 357 6.47 -5.59 16.33
CA ARG A 357 6.16 -4.19 16.59
C ARG A 357 6.54 -3.74 17.99
N ASN A 358 6.73 -2.44 18.12
CA ASN A 358 6.71 -1.73 19.41
C ASN A 358 5.51 -0.79 19.48
N VAL A 359 5.17 -0.35 20.69
CA VAL A 359 4.27 0.77 20.93
C VAL A 359 5.14 1.94 21.36
N VAL A 360 5.05 3.04 20.65
CA VAL A 360 5.88 4.22 20.81
C VAL A 360 4.99 5.42 21.10
N PRO A 361 5.26 6.17 22.18
CA PRO A 361 4.55 7.42 22.40
C PRO A 361 4.98 8.45 21.34
N VAL A 362 4.01 9.01 20.64
CA VAL A 362 4.16 10.05 19.61
C VAL A 362 3.49 11.32 20.14
N ASP A 363 4.23 12.41 20.17
CA ASP A 363 3.71 13.72 20.50
C ASP A 363 2.93 14.28 19.30
N VAL A 364 1.63 14.40 19.47
CA VAL A 364 0.72 14.95 18.43
C VAL A 364 0.34 16.40 18.71
N GLY A 365 1.19 17.11 19.44
CA GLY A 365 1.11 18.53 19.68
C GLY A 365 0.32 18.92 20.94
N ASN A 366 -0.80 18.33 21.23
CA ASN A 366 -1.64 18.59 22.42
C ASN A 366 -1.77 17.39 23.36
N GLU A 367 -1.38 16.22 22.90
CA GLU A 367 -1.41 14.98 23.68
C GLU A 367 -0.34 14.00 23.20
N ILE A 368 -0.17 12.91 23.92
CA ILE A 368 0.68 11.79 23.51
C ILE A 368 -0.21 10.66 23.02
N SER A 369 0.01 10.24 21.79
CA SER A 369 -0.66 9.07 21.19
C SER A 369 0.28 7.87 21.21
N ASP A 370 -0.23 6.71 21.63
CA ASP A 370 0.50 5.45 21.57
C ASP A 370 0.37 4.84 20.17
N GLU A 371 1.44 4.94 19.37
CA GLU A 371 1.45 4.43 17.99
C GLU A 371 2.22 3.12 17.86
N ARG A 372 1.81 2.29 16.90
CA ARG A 372 2.47 1.02 16.58
C ARG A 372 3.57 1.22 15.55
N ASP A 373 4.80 1.13 16.00
CA ASP A 373 6.00 1.08 15.15
C ASP A 373 6.19 -0.37 14.67
N VAL A 374 5.68 -0.68 13.49
CA VAL A 374 5.57 -2.04 12.95
C VAL A 374 6.73 -2.32 12.01
N ALA A 375 7.39 -3.46 12.22
CA ALA A 375 8.42 -3.95 11.30
C ALA A 375 7.79 -4.35 9.95
N GLU A 376 8.44 -3.96 8.86
CA GLU A 376 8.18 -4.61 7.57
C GLU A 376 8.49 -6.11 7.71
N PRO A 377 7.56 -7.01 7.31
CA PRO A 377 7.70 -8.43 7.59
C PRO A 377 8.70 -9.10 6.62
N PRO A 378 9.96 -9.33 7.02
CA PRO A 378 10.88 -10.09 6.19
C PRO A 378 10.37 -11.52 6.03
N ARG A 379 10.65 -12.10 4.87
CA ARG A 379 10.39 -13.50 4.58
C ARG A 379 11.68 -14.16 4.14
N LEU A 380 11.91 -15.38 4.62
CA LEU A 380 13.06 -16.20 4.25
C LEU A 380 12.58 -17.60 3.88
N ALA A 381 12.75 -18.00 2.63
CA ALA A 381 12.55 -19.38 2.21
C ALA A 381 13.72 -20.24 2.69
N PHE A 382 13.42 -21.44 3.18
CA PHE A 382 14.43 -22.43 3.55
C PHE A 382 14.05 -23.82 3.03
N ALA A 383 15.05 -24.62 2.70
CA ALA A 383 14.84 -25.99 2.21
C ALA A 383 14.59 -26.95 3.37
N VAL A 384 13.67 -27.87 3.19
CA VAL A 384 13.41 -29.02 4.07
C VAL A 384 13.94 -30.29 3.39
N THR A 385 13.44 -30.61 2.20
CA THR A 385 13.93 -31.73 1.39
C THR A 385 14.48 -31.30 0.03
N ASP A 386 14.25 -30.05 -0.38
CA ASP A 386 14.81 -29.51 -1.60
C ASP A 386 16.33 -29.36 -1.50
N ALA A 387 17.02 -29.46 -2.64
CA ALA A 387 18.46 -29.24 -2.69
C ALA A 387 18.86 -27.78 -2.40
N THR A 388 17.99 -26.84 -2.73
CA THR A 388 18.10 -25.42 -2.45
C THR A 388 16.73 -24.86 -2.13
N ALA A 389 16.67 -23.83 -1.29
CA ALA A 389 15.41 -23.20 -0.93
C ALA A 389 14.70 -22.61 -2.17
N VAL A 390 13.45 -22.96 -2.36
CA VAL A 390 12.57 -22.44 -3.41
C VAL A 390 11.54 -21.52 -2.76
N PRO A 391 11.52 -20.22 -3.08
CA PRO A 391 10.52 -19.32 -2.54
C PRO A 391 9.13 -19.63 -3.10
N ARG A 392 8.09 -19.31 -2.33
CA ARG A 392 6.71 -19.38 -2.84
C ARG A 392 6.55 -18.46 -4.04
N ARG A 393 5.75 -18.90 -5.02
CA ARG A 393 5.41 -18.08 -6.18
C ARG A 393 4.76 -16.76 -5.76
N MET A 394 5.11 -15.68 -6.44
CA MET A 394 4.46 -14.39 -6.27
C MET A 394 3.20 -14.34 -7.15
N VAL A 395 2.04 -14.20 -6.54
CA VAL A 395 0.73 -14.10 -7.22
C VAL A 395 0.30 -12.65 -7.32
N VAL A 396 0.52 -11.87 -6.26
CA VAL A 396 0.21 -10.44 -6.18
C VAL A 396 1.43 -9.67 -5.68
N ASP A 397 1.54 -8.40 -6.05
CA ASP A 397 2.55 -7.49 -5.52
C ASP A 397 1.89 -6.55 -4.50
N ASP A 398 2.50 -6.39 -3.35
CA ASP A 398 2.02 -5.53 -2.28
C ASP A 398 1.87 -4.07 -2.73
N ALA A 399 2.80 -3.58 -3.54
CA ALA A 399 2.73 -2.24 -4.13
C ALA A 399 1.45 -1.98 -4.95
N LYS A 400 0.86 -3.03 -5.54
CA LYS A 400 -0.43 -2.93 -6.26
C LYS A 400 -1.61 -2.78 -5.28
N CYS A 401 -1.57 -3.46 -4.16
CA CYS A 401 -2.55 -3.28 -3.08
C CYS A 401 -2.46 -1.86 -2.50
N GLU A 402 -1.23 -1.40 -2.26
CA GLU A 402 -0.95 -0.07 -1.72
C GLU A 402 -1.22 1.08 -2.71
N SER A 403 -1.48 0.80 -3.97
CA SER A 403 -1.97 1.82 -4.90
C SER A 403 -3.28 2.45 -4.43
N CYS A 404 -4.16 1.65 -3.79
CA CYS A 404 -5.42 2.10 -3.21
C CYS A 404 -5.36 2.19 -1.68
N HIS A 405 -4.78 1.18 -1.00
CA HIS A 405 -4.74 1.11 0.45
C HIS A 405 -3.63 1.96 1.09
N VAL A 406 -2.66 2.45 0.31
CA VAL A 406 -1.52 3.31 0.72
C VAL A 406 -0.63 2.69 1.80
N ASN A 407 -1.22 2.19 2.86
CA ASN A 407 -0.59 1.49 3.96
C ASN A 407 -1.50 0.31 4.33
N LEU A 408 -1.37 -0.79 3.58
CA LEU A 408 -2.14 -2.00 3.84
C LEU A 408 -1.73 -2.60 5.19
N ALA A 409 -2.39 -2.17 6.25
CA ALA A 409 -2.08 -2.54 7.62
C ALA A 409 -3.32 -3.02 8.35
N LEU A 410 -3.49 -4.33 8.47
CA LEU A 410 -4.68 -4.96 9.02
C LEU A 410 -4.43 -5.54 10.43
N HIS A 411 -5.47 -6.13 11.01
CA HIS A 411 -5.46 -6.67 12.38
C HIS A 411 -4.98 -5.62 13.40
N GLY A 412 -5.55 -4.42 13.29
CA GLY A 412 -5.22 -3.28 14.14
C GLY A 412 -3.86 -2.67 13.78
N GLY A 413 -3.53 -2.58 12.49
CA GLY A 413 -2.31 -1.94 11.99
C GLY A 413 -1.04 -2.77 12.21
N GLY A 414 -1.15 -4.00 12.71
CA GLY A 414 0.01 -4.79 13.12
C GLY A 414 0.51 -5.80 12.10
N ARG A 415 -0.17 -5.96 10.96
CA ARG A 415 0.19 -6.89 9.89
C ARG A 415 0.10 -6.21 8.55
N ARG A 416 1.20 -6.22 7.85
CA ARG A 416 1.40 -5.60 6.54
C ARG A 416 1.85 -6.66 5.55
N ASP A 417 1.90 -6.32 4.26
CA ASP A 417 2.34 -7.17 3.15
C ASP A 417 1.38 -8.34 2.83
N ALA A 418 0.76 -8.28 1.65
CA ALA A 418 -0.17 -9.31 1.15
C ALA A 418 0.46 -10.71 1.13
N ASN A 419 1.75 -10.80 0.81
CA ASN A 419 2.48 -12.06 0.83
C ASN A 419 2.83 -12.57 2.24
N TYR A 420 2.77 -11.71 3.27
CA TYR A 420 2.76 -12.17 4.67
C TYR A 420 1.36 -12.63 5.08
N CYS A 421 0.30 -11.96 4.63
CA CYS A 421 -1.08 -12.33 4.99
C CYS A 421 -1.40 -13.78 4.64
N ILE A 422 -0.92 -14.27 3.50
CA ILE A 422 -1.15 -15.65 3.03
C ILE A 422 -0.52 -16.71 3.96
N THR A 423 0.47 -16.36 4.78
CA THR A 423 1.05 -17.29 5.75
C THR A 423 0.03 -17.81 6.78
N CYS A 424 -1.03 -17.03 7.03
CA CYS A 424 -2.12 -17.39 7.92
C CYS A 424 -3.42 -17.64 7.14
N HIS A 425 -3.70 -16.83 6.11
CA HIS A 425 -4.90 -17.00 5.26
C HIS A 425 -4.70 -18.12 4.23
N SER A 426 -4.41 -19.31 4.75
CA SER A 426 -4.12 -20.52 3.99
C SER A 426 -5.41 -21.22 3.52
N PRO A 427 -5.32 -22.22 2.62
CA PRO A 427 -6.47 -22.93 2.05
C PRO A 427 -7.45 -23.53 3.06
N GLY A 428 -6.96 -23.97 4.20
CA GLY A 428 -7.75 -24.61 5.25
C GLY A 428 -8.34 -23.66 6.29
N LEU A 429 -8.03 -22.36 6.23
CA LEU A 429 -8.51 -21.43 7.26
C LEU A 429 -9.95 -20.99 6.98
N VAL A 430 -10.82 -21.23 7.97
CA VAL A 430 -12.23 -20.84 7.95
C VAL A 430 -12.57 -19.96 9.15
N ASP A 431 -13.73 -19.33 9.12
CA ASP A 431 -14.31 -18.60 10.24
C ASP A 431 -14.89 -19.54 11.31
N ILE A 432 -15.63 -19.00 12.29
CA ILE A 432 -16.27 -19.78 13.36
C ILE A 432 -17.79 -19.97 13.17
N ALA A 433 -18.32 -19.56 12.04
CA ALA A 433 -19.72 -19.78 11.70
C ALA A 433 -20.04 -21.27 11.45
N THR A 434 -21.33 -21.61 11.44
CA THR A 434 -21.79 -22.92 11.03
C THR A 434 -23.02 -22.72 10.13
N PRO A 435 -22.93 -23.02 8.83
CA PRO A 435 -21.74 -23.52 8.10
C PRO A 435 -20.62 -22.48 8.06
N SER A 436 -19.36 -22.97 8.04
CA SER A 436 -18.18 -22.11 8.07
C SER A 436 -17.89 -21.45 6.71
N GLU A 437 -17.44 -20.18 6.74
CA GLU A 437 -17.00 -19.43 5.56
C GLU A 437 -15.47 -19.42 5.48
N SER A 438 -14.95 -19.47 4.24
CA SER A 438 -13.51 -19.44 4.01
C SER A 438 -12.94 -18.06 4.23
N VAL A 439 -11.79 -18.01 4.90
CA VAL A 439 -10.92 -16.82 4.92
C VAL A 439 -9.57 -17.10 4.25
N HIS A 440 -9.55 -18.06 3.33
CA HIS A 440 -8.42 -18.29 2.43
C HIS A 440 -8.17 -17.05 1.57
N MET A 441 -6.92 -16.62 1.44
CA MET A 441 -6.55 -15.33 0.84
C MET A 441 -7.22 -15.08 -0.51
N LYS A 442 -7.14 -16.03 -1.46
CA LYS A 442 -7.75 -15.89 -2.79
C LYS A 442 -9.27 -15.75 -2.76
N TRP A 443 -9.93 -16.50 -1.86
CA TRP A 443 -11.38 -16.46 -1.69
C TRP A 443 -11.82 -15.15 -1.04
N MET A 444 -11.20 -14.85 0.09
CA MET A 444 -11.53 -13.68 0.91
C MET A 444 -11.32 -12.35 0.18
N VAL A 445 -10.16 -12.16 -0.45
CA VAL A 445 -9.83 -10.88 -1.10
C VAL A 445 -10.75 -10.64 -2.30
N HIS A 446 -11.00 -11.64 -3.12
CA HIS A 446 -11.92 -11.49 -4.25
C HIS A 446 -13.34 -11.16 -3.77
N LYS A 447 -13.86 -11.89 -2.77
CA LYS A 447 -15.20 -11.61 -2.23
C LYS A 447 -15.32 -10.23 -1.60
N ILE A 448 -14.33 -9.78 -0.83
CA ILE A 448 -14.34 -8.43 -0.24
C ILE A 448 -14.40 -7.36 -1.33
N HIS A 449 -13.60 -7.47 -2.39
CA HIS A 449 -13.58 -6.47 -3.45
C HIS A 449 -14.78 -6.58 -4.41
N ARG A 450 -15.38 -7.76 -4.53
CA ARG A 450 -16.62 -7.94 -5.29
C ARG A 450 -17.84 -7.38 -4.54
N GLY A 451 -17.82 -7.42 -3.22
CA GLY A 451 -18.72 -6.78 -2.26
C GLY A 451 -20.19 -6.74 -2.69
N GLU A 452 -20.71 -5.56 -3.02
CA GLU A 452 -22.12 -5.33 -3.39
C GLU A 452 -22.59 -6.07 -4.65
N ASP A 453 -21.65 -6.46 -5.49
CA ASP A 453 -21.95 -7.23 -6.71
C ASP A 453 -22.03 -8.76 -6.49
N LEU A 454 -21.81 -9.27 -5.28
CA LEU A 454 -22.01 -10.68 -4.94
C LEU A 454 -23.52 -10.98 -4.80
N GLU A 455 -23.94 -12.13 -5.37
CA GLU A 455 -25.33 -12.59 -5.21
C GLU A 455 -25.60 -13.14 -3.80
N ASN A 456 -24.60 -13.74 -3.15
CA ASN A 456 -24.72 -14.37 -1.85
C ASN A 456 -24.00 -13.59 -0.73
N GLY A 457 -23.35 -12.47 -1.08
CA GLY A 457 -22.60 -11.65 -0.12
C GLY A 457 -21.35 -12.33 0.46
N TYR A 458 -20.70 -11.67 1.42
CA TYR A 458 -19.57 -12.23 2.13
C TYR A 458 -19.53 -11.76 3.59
N VAL A 459 -19.79 -12.68 4.51
CA VAL A 459 -19.85 -12.40 5.95
C VAL A 459 -18.93 -13.35 6.70
N VAL A 460 -18.04 -12.80 7.51
CA VAL A 460 -17.05 -13.55 8.32
C VAL A 460 -17.35 -13.39 9.80
N VAL A 461 -17.52 -14.48 10.51
CA VAL A 461 -17.80 -14.50 11.96
C VAL A 461 -16.54 -14.88 12.74
N ARG A 462 -16.16 -14.03 13.68
CA ARG A 462 -15.02 -14.27 14.59
C ARG A 462 -15.42 -14.02 16.04
N SER A 463 -14.60 -14.45 16.98
CA SER A 463 -14.85 -14.22 18.41
C SER A 463 -15.01 -12.74 18.81
N ARG A 464 -14.55 -11.83 17.99
CA ARG A 464 -14.60 -10.36 18.20
C ARG A 464 -15.81 -9.70 17.53
N GLY A 465 -16.58 -10.41 16.71
CA GLY A 465 -17.75 -9.88 16.01
C GLY A 465 -17.97 -10.50 14.65
N THR A 466 -19.01 -10.03 14.00
CA THR A 466 -19.36 -10.34 12.61
C THR A 466 -18.88 -9.20 11.72
N PHE A 467 -18.22 -9.56 10.63
CA PHE A 467 -17.70 -8.63 9.63
C PHE A 467 -18.45 -8.90 8.34
N ASP A 468 -19.27 -7.97 7.93
CA ASP A 468 -20.03 -8.01 6.68
C ASP A 468 -19.32 -7.16 5.64
N PHE A 469 -19.03 -7.77 4.49
CA PHE A 469 -18.36 -7.13 3.36
C PHE A 469 -19.28 -7.04 2.14
N SER A 470 -20.57 -7.35 2.30
CA SER A 470 -21.52 -7.45 1.19
C SER A 470 -21.92 -6.09 0.60
N ASP A 471 -21.59 -5.00 1.26
CA ASP A 471 -21.88 -3.62 0.87
C ASP A 471 -20.65 -2.87 0.31
N LYS A 472 -19.51 -3.54 0.18
CA LYS A 472 -18.27 -2.88 -0.26
C LYS A 472 -18.31 -2.56 -1.75
N VAL A 473 -17.99 -1.31 -2.07
CA VAL A 473 -17.93 -0.80 -3.45
C VAL A 473 -16.48 -0.75 -3.92
N TYR A 474 -16.20 -1.43 -5.03
CA TYR A 474 -14.88 -1.36 -5.65
C TYR A 474 -14.83 -0.17 -6.62
N PRO A 475 -13.89 0.77 -6.48
CA PRO A 475 -13.88 2.01 -7.27
C PRO A 475 -13.40 1.84 -8.72
N GLY A 476 -12.74 0.72 -9.05
CA GLY A 476 -12.18 0.41 -10.36
C GLY A 476 -12.97 -0.64 -11.12
N ASP A 477 -12.37 -1.21 -12.15
CA ASP A 477 -12.95 -2.33 -12.92
C ASP A 477 -12.35 -3.66 -12.44
N LEU A 478 -13.14 -4.50 -11.77
CA LEU A 478 -12.71 -5.81 -11.27
C LEU A 478 -12.31 -6.80 -12.37
N ARG A 479 -12.63 -6.52 -13.64
CA ARG A 479 -12.14 -7.30 -14.77
C ARG A 479 -10.67 -7.06 -15.04
N ASN A 480 -10.11 -5.95 -14.55
CA ASN A 480 -8.68 -5.67 -14.60
C ASN A 480 -7.91 -6.48 -13.54
N CYS A 481 -7.70 -7.76 -13.82
CA CYS A 481 -6.94 -8.64 -12.92
C CYS A 481 -5.51 -8.14 -12.66
N ASP A 482 -4.92 -7.44 -13.64
CA ASP A 482 -3.56 -6.89 -13.54
C ASP A 482 -3.46 -5.73 -12.53
N ALA A 483 -4.58 -5.18 -12.04
CA ALA A 483 -4.57 -4.22 -10.93
C ALA A 483 -3.96 -4.82 -9.64
N CYS A 484 -4.05 -6.15 -9.45
CA CYS A 484 -3.54 -6.86 -8.29
C CYS A 484 -2.51 -7.94 -8.64
N HIS A 485 -2.78 -8.71 -9.69
CA HIS A 485 -1.98 -9.86 -10.09
C HIS A 485 -0.67 -9.47 -10.80
N VAL A 486 0.34 -10.34 -10.67
CA VAL A 486 1.63 -10.23 -11.37
C VAL A 486 1.96 -11.52 -12.10
N ASN A 487 2.83 -11.43 -13.09
CA ASN A 487 3.35 -12.58 -13.84
C ASN A 487 2.26 -13.46 -14.48
N ASN A 488 1.15 -12.87 -14.89
CA ASN A 488 -0.02 -13.57 -15.42
C ASN A 488 -0.57 -14.66 -14.47
N SER A 489 -0.43 -14.47 -13.18
CA SER A 489 -0.83 -15.46 -12.16
C SER A 489 -2.35 -15.73 -12.10
N GLN A 490 -3.15 -14.88 -12.74
CA GLN A 490 -4.60 -15.02 -12.93
C GLN A 490 -4.97 -16.00 -14.08
N GLN A 491 -4.01 -16.36 -14.95
CA GLN A 491 -4.28 -17.22 -16.09
C GLN A 491 -4.40 -18.70 -15.69
N LEU A 492 -5.11 -19.47 -16.54
CA LEU A 492 -5.28 -20.91 -16.37
C LEU A 492 -4.41 -21.70 -17.37
N PRO A 493 -3.94 -22.90 -17.00
CA PRO A 493 -4.17 -23.60 -15.73
C PRO A 493 -3.40 -22.98 -14.56
N LEU A 494 -3.93 -23.13 -13.35
CA LEU A 494 -3.15 -22.82 -12.16
C LEU A 494 -1.94 -23.77 -12.07
N PRO A 495 -0.85 -23.37 -11.41
CA PRO A 495 0.30 -24.25 -11.17
C PRO A 495 -0.10 -25.52 -10.42
N ASP A 496 0.66 -26.60 -10.66
CA ASP A 496 0.53 -27.82 -9.86
C ASP A 496 0.77 -27.55 -8.39
N GLY A 497 0.15 -28.34 -7.51
CA GLY A 497 0.29 -28.20 -6.06
C GLY A 497 -0.59 -27.13 -5.41
N VAL A 498 -1.37 -26.36 -6.17
CA VAL A 498 -2.33 -25.41 -5.58
C VAL A 498 -3.45 -26.15 -4.87
N LEU A 499 -3.67 -25.84 -3.59
CA LEU A 499 -4.61 -26.56 -2.74
C LEU A 499 -6.06 -26.08 -2.90
N PRO A 500 -7.05 -26.97 -2.69
CA PRO A 500 -8.45 -26.65 -2.64
C PRO A 500 -8.79 -25.69 -1.48
N THR A 501 -9.83 -24.90 -1.65
CA THR A 501 -10.35 -23.98 -0.62
C THR A 501 -11.42 -24.67 0.22
N ILE A 502 -11.30 -24.62 1.54
CA ILE A 502 -12.33 -25.14 2.45
C ILE A 502 -13.34 -24.03 2.71
N THR A 503 -14.61 -24.26 2.40
CA THR A 503 -15.76 -23.45 2.78
C THR A 503 -17.02 -24.33 2.79
N GLU A 504 -17.70 -24.40 3.93
CA GLU A 504 -18.93 -25.20 4.06
C GLU A 504 -20.16 -24.48 3.46
N GLN A 505 -20.04 -23.20 3.14
CA GLN A 505 -21.09 -22.44 2.50
C GLN A 505 -21.19 -22.69 0.98
N ALA A 506 -20.12 -23.22 0.37
CA ALA A 506 -20.14 -23.63 -1.02
C ALA A 506 -20.94 -24.94 -1.21
N TRP A 507 -21.46 -25.14 -2.42
CA TRP A 507 -22.18 -26.36 -2.75
C TRP A 507 -21.34 -27.63 -2.62
N TRP A 508 -20.04 -27.52 -2.72
CA TRP A 508 -19.08 -28.61 -2.59
C TRP A 508 -17.81 -28.14 -1.84
N SER A 509 -17.53 -28.75 -0.71
CA SER A 509 -16.34 -28.46 0.10
C SER A 509 -15.49 -29.74 0.26
N PRO A 510 -14.16 -29.69 0.02
CA PRO A 510 -13.40 -28.53 -0.41
C PRO A 510 -13.67 -28.15 -1.88
N THR A 511 -13.68 -26.85 -2.19
CA THR A 511 -13.81 -26.36 -3.55
C THR A 511 -12.46 -26.40 -4.24
N MET A 512 -12.38 -27.02 -5.42
CA MET A 512 -11.13 -27.22 -6.15
C MET A 512 -10.52 -25.87 -6.59
N PRO A 513 -9.20 -25.79 -6.82
CA PRO A 513 -8.45 -24.54 -6.89
C PRO A 513 -8.92 -23.54 -7.95
N GLN A 514 -9.22 -24.01 -9.18
CA GLN A 514 -9.69 -23.14 -10.28
C GLN A 514 -11.14 -22.72 -10.04
N ALA A 515 -12.01 -23.67 -9.65
CA ALA A 515 -13.39 -23.36 -9.27
C ALA A 515 -13.45 -22.35 -8.13
N ALA A 516 -12.62 -22.50 -7.11
CA ALA A 516 -12.56 -21.56 -5.98
C ALA A 516 -12.15 -20.15 -6.41
N ALA A 517 -11.19 -20.02 -7.33
CA ALA A 517 -10.78 -18.72 -7.85
C ALA A 517 -11.93 -18.03 -8.61
N CYS A 518 -12.67 -18.77 -9.45
CA CYS A 518 -13.79 -18.21 -10.21
C CYS A 518 -15.01 -17.90 -9.32
N LEU A 519 -15.39 -18.84 -8.45
CA LEU A 519 -16.58 -18.72 -7.60
C LEU A 519 -16.41 -17.70 -6.45
N SER A 520 -15.20 -17.20 -6.22
CA SER A 520 -14.98 -16.10 -5.28
C SER A 520 -15.49 -14.74 -5.81
N CYS A 521 -15.69 -14.61 -7.13
CA CYS A 521 -16.31 -13.44 -7.76
C CYS A 521 -17.66 -13.77 -8.41
N HIS A 522 -17.79 -14.96 -9.00
CA HIS A 522 -18.99 -15.45 -9.71
C HIS A 522 -19.76 -16.39 -8.78
N ASP A 523 -20.39 -15.88 -7.75
CA ASP A 523 -20.99 -16.69 -6.66
C ASP A 523 -22.47 -17.07 -6.89
N GLY A 524 -23.03 -16.75 -8.05
CA GLY A 524 -24.40 -17.13 -8.42
C GLY A 524 -24.54 -18.61 -8.78
N ASP A 525 -25.77 -19.11 -8.68
CA ASP A 525 -26.13 -20.52 -8.92
C ASP A 525 -25.70 -21.05 -10.30
N ASP A 526 -25.86 -20.26 -11.36
CA ASP A 526 -25.48 -20.65 -12.72
C ASP A 526 -23.95 -20.87 -12.82
N ALA A 527 -23.16 -20.01 -12.20
CA ALA A 527 -21.72 -20.14 -12.17
C ALA A 527 -21.30 -21.36 -11.34
N ALA A 528 -21.96 -21.61 -10.22
CA ALA A 528 -21.73 -22.79 -9.39
C ALA A 528 -22.02 -24.08 -10.16
N VAL A 529 -23.18 -24.18 -10.84
CA VAL A 529 -23.53 -25.32 -11.72
C VAL A 529 -22.45 -25.54 -12.76
N HIS A 530 -22.03 -24.47 -13.47
CA HIS A 530 -21.00 -24.55 -14.49
C HIS A 530 -19.67 -25.05 -13.92
N ALA A 531 -19.19 -24.47 -12.84
CA ALA A 531 -17.92 -24.82 -12.22
C ALA A 531 -17.91 -26.28 -11.70
N TYR A 532 -18.92 -26.67 -10.96
CA TYR A 532 -18.96 -28.02 -10.35
C TYR A 532 -19.23 -29.13 -11.38
N THR A 533 -19.94 -28.85 -12.49
CA THR A 533 -20.10 -29.82 -13.59
C THR A 533 -18.77 -30.10 -14.29
N ASN A 534 -17.85 -29.13 -14.30
CA ASN A 534 -16.54 -29.24 -14.92
C ASN A 534 -15.41 -29.60 -13.92
N THR A 535 -15.79 -29.99 -12.71
CA THR A 535 -14.87 -30.35 -11.63
C THR A 535 -15.13 -31.79 -11.19
N THR A 536 -14.07 -32.57 -11.02
CA THR A 536 -14.13 -33.94 -10.50
C THR A 536 -13.11 -34.10 -9.39
N PHE A 537 -13.19 -35.23 -8.66
CA PHE A 537 -12.17 -35.61 -7.69
C PHE A 537 -10.76 -35.76 -8.32
N PHE A 538 -10.70 -36.06 -9.61
CA PHE A 538 -9.44 -36.26 -10.34
C PHE A 538 -8.88 -34.97 -10.98
N GLY A 539 -9.57 -33.85 -10.85
CA GLY A 539 -9.14 -32.56 -11.38
C GLY A 539 -10.25 -31.75 -12.02
N GLU A 540 -9.85 -30.61 -12.53
CA GLU A 540 -10.70 -29.59 -13.14
C GLU A 540 -10.42 -29.49 -14.64
N SER A 541 -11.46 -29.33 -15.47
CA SER A 541 -11.33 -29.18 -16.92
C SER A 541 -11.44 -27.72 -17.40
N CYS A 542 -11.45 -26.77 -16.48
CA CYS A 542 -11.67 -25.33 -16.74
C CYS A 542 -10.72 -24.77 -17.81
N SER A 543 -9.43 -25.10 -17.74
CA SER A 543 -8.40 -24.64 -18.67
C SER A 543 -8.60 -25.11 -20.12
N THR A 544 -9.46 -26.10 -20.35
CA THR A 544 -9.81 -26.54 -21.72
C THR A 544 -10.46 -25.43 -22.52
N CYS A 545 -11.29 -24.61 -21.88
CA CYS A 545 -12.01 -23.49 -22.49
C CYS A 545 -11.44 -22.13 -22.02
N HIS A 546 -11.02 -22.01 -20.75
CA HIS A 546 -10.58 -20.77 -20.12
C HIS A 546 -9.06 -20.63 -20.02
N GLY A 547 -8.27 -21.59 -20.51
CA GLY A 547 -6.82 -21.51 -20.57
C GLY A 547 -6.32 -20.43 -21.53
N GLU A 548 -5.07 -20.04 -21.38
CA GLU A 548 -4.43 -19.04 -22.24
C GLU A 548 -4.58 -19.37 -23.73
N GLY A 549 -4.95 -18.36 -24.53
CA GLY A 549 -5.16 -18.48 -25.97
C GLY A 549 -6.44 -19.24 -26.40
N LYS A 550 -7.27 -19.71 -25.47
CA LYS A 550 -8.55 -20.37 -25.78
C LYS A 550 -9.63 -19.35 -26.14
N PHE A 551 -10.76 -19.85 -26.68
CA PHE A 551 -11.86 -18.99 -27.14
C PHE A 551 -12.54 -18.20 -26.00
N ALA A 552 -12.51 -18.70 -24.77
CA ALA A 552 -13.02 -18.09 -23.56
C ALA A 552 -11.90 -17.94 -22.50
N SER A 553 -10.66 -17.66 -22.94
CA SER A 553 -9.55 -17.46 -22.01
C SER A 553 -9.85 -16.33 -21.02
N VAL A 554 -9.25 -16.39 -19.84
CA VAL A 554 -9.50 -15.43 -18.74
C VAL A 554 -9.36 -13.98 -19.21
N ASP A 555 -8.31 -13.66 -19.95
CA ASP A 555 -8.05 -12.33 -20.52
C ASP A 555 -9.15 -11.88 -21.51
N ARG A 556 -9.75 -12.80 -22.28
CA ARG A 556 -10.79 -12.45 -23.24
C ARG A 556 -12.15 -12.19 -22.62
N VAL A 557 -12.53 -13.00 -21.63
CA VAL A 557 -13.84 -12.83 -20.98
C VAL A 557 -13.85 -11.68 -20.00
N HIS A 558 -12.67 -11.22 -19.56
CA HIS A 558 -12.49 -10.06 -18.71
C HIS A 558 -11.89 -8.85 -19.45
N ALA A 559 -11.87 -8.85 -20.79
CA ALA A 559 -11.44 -7.69 -21.56
C ALA A 559 -12.31 -6.46 -21.24
N HIS A 560 -11.67 -5.33 -20.95
CA HIS A 560 -12.29 -4.08 -20.52
C HIS A 560 -11.83 -2.90 -21.37
#